data_219f455aa79b6c4b6c1c830ee4a332a9
#
_entry.id   219f455aa79b6c4b6c1c830ee4a332a9
#
_cell.length_a   1.000
_cell.length_b   1.000
_cell.length_c   1.000
_cell.angle_alpha   90.00
_cell.angle_beta   90.00
_cell.angle_gamma   90.00
#
_symmetry.space_group_name_H-M   'P 1'
#
loop_
_entity.id
_entity.type
_entity.pdbx_description
1 polymer ?
#
loop_
_entity_poly.entity_id
_entity_poly.type
_entity_poly.pdbx_seq_one_letter_code
_entity_poly.pdbx_strand_id
1 'polypeptide(L)'
;MIKKEEVISFVWQHVLLLVSLYVMTFGVAACVRSQLGSSVISTIPYVMASAGTMLDYIPRWTIGGYTIMMNAIFVVLQILILRRNFEWVQLFQLVIGFFFGMLIDLNMVLTEWMVSENILVNALVQIAGCTILGFGIAMEVKCGSVTMPGEGISIAIQQVTGWPFPKAKIRVDISLVVIAVVLSFMLLGSWKWEIVGIGTLFAMVYVGVTVRLFNKHLAWFDRLLHYRPGCRRYVYGLARYIRRQM
;
A
#
# COMPACT_ATOMS: atom_id res chain seq x y z
N MET A 1 -31.41 -3.25 -16.15
CA MET A 1 -30.53 -2.50 -17.07
C MET A 1 -29.68 -1.55 -16.25
N ILE A 2 -28.36 -1.67 -16.32
CA ILE A 2 -27.40 -0.77 -15.64
C ILE A 2 -27.50 0.60 -16.35
N LYS A 3 -27.78 1.67 -15.61
CA LYS A 3 -27.85 3.00 -16.20
C LYS A 3 -26.44 3.42 -16.65
N LYS A 4 -26.32 3.97 -17.86
CA LYS A 4 -25.05 4.42 -18.46
C LYS A 4 -24.25 5.33 -17.51
N GLU A 5 -24.95 6.12 -16.71
CA GLU A 5 -24.39 7.03 -15.72
C GLU A 5 -23.70 6.33 -14.52
N GLU A 6 -24.18 5.13 -14.15
CA GLU A 6 -23.59 4.32 -13.06
C GLU A 6 -22.25 3.72 -13.51
N VAL A 7 -22.16 3.33 -14.79
CA VAL A 7 -20.92 2.82 -15.39
C VAL A 7 -19.86 3.92 -15.46
N ILE A 8 -20.25 5.11 -15.89
CA ILE A 8 -19.33 6.27 -15.96
C ILE A 8 -18.80 6.64 -14.58
N SER A 9 -19.68 6.67 -13.57
CA SER A 9 -19.27 6.96 -12.18
C SER A 9 -18.32 5.88 -11.64
N PHE A 10 -18.57 4.61 -11.96
CA PHE A 10 -17.70 3.49 -11.58
C PHE A 10 -16.31 3.63 -12.21
N VAL A 11 -16.24 3.84 -13.52
CA VAL A 11 -14.98 4.01 -14.25
C VAL A 11 -14.21 5.22 -13.69
N TRP A 12 -14.89 6.34 -13.45
CA TRP A 12 -14.26 7.54 -12.92
C TRP A 12 -13.62 7.34 -11.54
N GLN A 13 -14.31 6.64 -10.63
CA GLN A 13 -13.76 6.30 -9.31
C GLN A 13 -12.52 5.42 -9.42
N HIS A 14 -12.49 4.47 -10.35
CA HIS A 14 -11.32 3.60 -10.55
C HIS A 14 -10.16 4.34 -11.22
N VAL A 15 -10.43 5.32 -12.08
CA VAL A 15 -9.39 6.23 -12.60
C VAL A 15 -8.78 7.03 -11.46
N LEU A 16 -9.60 7.61 -10.58
CA LEU A 16 -9.10 8.34 -9.41
C LEU A 16 -8.34 7.45 -8.43
N LEU A 17 -8.77 6.21 -8.27
CA LEU A 17 -8.04 5.20 -7.50
C LEU A 17 -6.65 4.94 -8.10
N LEU A 18 -6.54 4.74 -9.42
CA LEU A 18 -5.26 4.56 -10.09
C LEU A 18 -4.34 5.77 -9.92
N VAL A 19 -4.89 6.99 -10.01
CA VAL A 19 -4.14 8.22 -9.72
C VAL A 19 -3.64 8.23 -8.27
N SER A 20 -4.47 7.83 -7.32
CA SER A 20 -4.09 7.73 -5.91
C SER A 20 -2.97 6.71 -5.69
N LEU A 21 -3.06 5.54 -6.34
CA LEU A 21 -2.01 4.51 -6.30
C LEU A 21 -0.70 5.01 -6.91
N TYR A 22 -0.77 5.76 -8.02
CA TYR A 22 0.41 6.36 -8.63
C TYR A 22 1.11 7.34 -7.68
N VAL A 23 0.35 8.22 -7.02
CA VAL A 23 0.88 9.16 -6.03
C VAL A 23 1.49 8.40 -4.84
N MET A 24 0.82 7.36 -4.34
CA MET A 24 1.35 6.52 -3.26
C MET A 24 2.68 5.88 -3.63
N THR A 25 2.74 5.24 -4.80
CA THR A 25 3.92 4.51 -5.24
C THR A 25 5.09 5.43 -5.57
N PHE A 26 4.82 6.66 -6.01
CA PHE A 26 5.83 7.70 -6.13
C PHE A 26 6.45 8.05 -4.77
N GLY A 27 5.61 8.21 -3.73
CA GLY A 27 6.07 8.40 -2.35
C GLY A 27 6.89 7.22 -1.83
N VAL A 28 6.48 5.98 -2.14
CA VAL A 28 7.24 4.77 -1.80
C VAL A 28 8.62 4.77 -2.48
N ALA A 29 8.67 5.05 -3.79
CA ALA A 29 9.91 5.11 -4.54
C ALA A 29 10.86 6.19 -4.01
N ALA A 30 10.35 7.38 -3.68
CA ALA A 30 11.13 8.44 -3.06
C ALA A 30 11.72 8.01 -1.70
N CYS A 31 10.95 7.32 -0.86
CA CYS A 31 11.47 6.76 0.40
C CYS A 31 12.59 5.75 0.15
N VAL A 32 12.47 4.87 -0.85
CA VAL A 32 13.54 3.93 -1.21
C VAL A 32 14.80 4.68 -1.69
N ARG A 33 14.62 5.73 -2.51
CA ARG A 33 15.73 6.53 -3.06
C ARG A 33 16.45 7.39 -2.00
N SER A 34 15.80 7.70 -0.88
CA SER A 34 16.41 8.44 0.22
C SER A 34 17.57 7.71 0.90
N GLN A 35 17.65 6.37 0.76
CA GLN A 35 18.65 5.52 1.42
C GLN A 35 18.68 5.60 2.96
N LEU A 36 17.68 6.23 3.58
CA LEU A 36 17.54 6.34 5.04
C LEU A 36 16.60 5.28 5.63
N GLY A 37 16.00 4.49 4.77
CA GLY A 37 15.03 3.46 5.10
C GLY A 37 13.76 3.61 4.27
N SER A 38 13.22 2.50 3.81
CA SER A 38 12.03 2.47 2.96
C SER A 38 10.73 2.65 3.74
N SER A 39 9.61 2.79 3.03
CA SER A 39 8.29 2.73 3.65
C SER A 39 8.04 1.32 4.22
N VAL A 40 7.27 1.22 5.32
CA VAL A 40 7.05 -0.05 6.04
C VAL A 40 6.59 -1.18 5.11
N ILE A 41 5.65 -0.89 4.20
CA ILE A 41 5.10 -1.89 3.28
C ILE A 41 6.11 -2.36 2.22
N SER A 42 7.13 -1.56 1.92
CA SER A 42 8.17 -1.90 0.94
C SER A 42 9.44 -2.51 1.57
N THR A 43 9.54 -2.62 2.89
CA THR A 43 10.74 -3.16 3.57
C THR A 43 11.04 -4.59 3.15
N ILE A 44 10.07 -5.50 3.28
CA ILE A 44 10.23 -6.91 2.89
C ILE A 44 10.50 -7.06 1.38
N PRO A 45 9.70 -6.45 0.47
CA PRO A 45 9.97 -6.46 -0.95
C PRO A 45 11.38 -5.96 -1.30
N TYR A 46 11.86 -4.92 -0.64
CA TYR A 46 13.18 -4.37 -0.91
C TYR A 46 14.30 -5.30 -0.44
N VAL A 47 14.18 -5.93 0.75
CA VAL A 47 15.13 -6.98 1.19
C VAL A 47 15.18 -8.11 0.18
N MET A 48 14.03 -8.61 -0.27
CA MET A 48 13.94 -9.73 -1.21
C MET A 48 14.51 -9.37 -2.58
N ALA A 49 14.23 -8.17 -3.09
CA ALA A 49 14.80 -7.68 -4.35
C ALA A 49 16.32 -7.56 -4.26
N SER A 50 16.85 -7.03 -3.15
CA SER A 50 18.28 -6.94 -2.90
C SER A 50 18.94 -8.32 -2.78
N ALA A 51 18.28 -9.26 -2.10
CA ALA A 51 18.76 -10.64 -1.99
C ALA A 51 18.77 -11.36 -3.34
N GLY A 52 17.79 -11.12 -4.20
CA GLY A 52 17.73 -11.70 -5.55
C GLY A 52 18.87 -11.22 -6.48
N THR A 53 19.51 -10.08 -6.18
CA THR A 53 20.72 -9.66 -6.91
C THR A 53 22.00 -10.33 -6.42
N MET A 54 22.01 -10.85 -5.18
CA MET A 54 23.18 -11.42 -4.53
C MET A 54 23.17 -12.95 -4.49
N LEU A 55 21.99 -13.57 -4.48
CA LEU A 55 21.79 -14.99 -4.25
C LEU A 55 21.08 -15.63 -5.44
N ASP A 56 21.73 -16.58 -6.10
CA ASP A 56 21.21 -17.21 -7.33
C ASP A 56 19.96 -18.09 -7.10
N TYR A 57 19.72 -18.55 -5.87
CA TYR A 57 18.51 -19.34 -5.53
C TYR A 57 17.28 -18.47 -5.25
N ILE A 58 17.41 -17.13 -5.18
CA ILE A 58 16.31 -16.19 -5.02
C ILE A 58 15.99 -15.56 -6.39
N PRO A 59 14.71 -15.56 -6.81
CA PRO A 59 14.32 -14.93 -8.07
C PRO A 59 14.77 -13.47 -8.15
N ARG A 60 15.30 -13.04 -9.28
CA ARG A 60 15.74 -11.66 -9.54
C ARG A 60 14.55 -10.79 -9.93
N TRP A 61 13.57 -10.69 -9.03
CA TRP A 61 12.41 -9.83 -9.23
C TRP A 61 12.68 -8.42 -8.72
N THR A 62 11.91 -7.47 -9.25
CA THR A 62 11.91 -6.07 -8.83
C THR A 62 11.24 -5.89 -7.47
N ILE A 63 11.39 -4.70 -6.87
CA ILE A 63 10.67 -4.33 -5.64
C ILE A 63 9.15 -4.43 -5.87
N GLY A 64 8.65 -3.97 -7.04
CA GLY A 64 7.24 -4.07 -7.40
C GLY A 64 6.79 -5.52 -7.55
N GLY A 65 7.59 -6.38 -8.19
CA GLY A 65 7.30 -7.81 -8.34
C GLY A 65 7.15 -8.51 -6.98
N TYR A 66 8.07 -8.26 -6.04
CA TYR A 66 7.97 -8.78 -4.67
C TYR A 66 6.80 -8.16 -3.89
N THR A 67 6.44 -6.90 -4.18
CA THR A 67 5.26 -6.26 -3.59
C THR A 67 3.97 -6.94 -4.05
N ILE A 68 3.86 -7.31 -5.34
CA ILE A 68 2.71 -8.08 -5.86
C ILE A 68 2.59 -9.41 -5.11
N MET A 69 3.69 -10.14 -4.96
CA MET A 69 3.72 -11.41 -4.23
C MET A 69 3.31 -11.22 -2.76
N MET A 70 3.85 -10.22 -2.08
CA MET A 70 3.50 -9.91 -0.70
C MET A 70 2.02 -9.54 -0.53
N ASN A 71 1.47 -8.75 -1.45
CA ASN A 71 0.06 -8.41 -1.47
C ASN A 71 -0.82 -9.64 -1.64
N ALA A 72 -0.42 -10.60 -2.49
CA ALA A 72 -1.13 -11.88 -2.63
C ALA A 72 -1.07 -12.69 -1.32
N ILE A 73 0.08 -12.74 -0.65
CA ILE A 73 0.22 -13.38 0.67
C ILE A 73 -0.70 -12.72 1.70
N PHE A 74 -0.81 -11.39 1.71
CA PHE A 74 -1.70 -10.69 2.64
C PHE A 74 -3.16 -11.05 2.39
N VAL A 75 -3.60 -11.20 1.15
CA VAL A 75 -4.97 -11.64 0.85
C VAL A 75 -5.20 -13.07 1.34
N VAL A 76 -4.24 -13.98 1.13
CA VAL A 76 -4.32 -15.35 1.66
C VAL A 76 -4.41 -15.34 3.19
N LEU A 77 -3.57 -14.54 3.87
CA LEU A 77 -3.63 -14.40 5.32
C LEU A 77 -4.99 -13.83 5.79
N GLN A 78 -5.57 -12.88 5.07
CA GLN A 78 -6.91 -12.38 5.37
C GLN A 78 -7.97 -13.48 5.27
N ILE A 79 -7.90 -14.34 4.24
CA ILE A 79 -8.79 -15.49 4.09
C ILE A 79 -8.65 -16.44 5.29
N LEU A 80 -7.42 -16.74 5.72
CA LEU A 80 -7.15 -17.62 6.86
C LEU A 80 -7.63 -17.03 8.20
N ILE A 81 -7.48 -15.70 8.39
CA ILE A 81 -7.89 -14.99 9.61
C ILE A 81 -9.41 -14.86 9.67
N LEU A 82 -10.05 -14.41 8.60
CA LEU A 82 -11.49 -14.14 8.54
C LEU A 82 -12.32 -15.39 8.32
N ARG A 83 -11.76 -16.42 7.69
CA ARG A 83 -12.43 -17.70 7.40
C ARG A 83 -13.81 -17.46 6.74
N ARG A 84 -14.90 -17.79 7.44
CA ARG A 84 -16.29 -17.64 6.96
C ARG A 84 -16.75 -16.18 6.85
N ASN A 85 -16.05 -15.25 7.49
CA ASN A 85 -16.36 -13.82 7.44
C ASN A 85 -15.63 -13.09 6.29
N PHE A 86 -14.83 -13.81 5.50
CA PHE A 86 -14.17 -13.25 4.32
C PHE A 86 -15.20 -12.94 3.23
N GLU A 87 -15.19 -11.71 2.75
CA GLU A 87 -16.06 -11.28 1.65
C GLU A 87 -15.32 -11.45 0.32
N TRP A 88 -15.92 -12.14 -0.65
CA TRP A 88 -15.33 -12.37 -1.99
C TRP A 88 -14.95 -11.08 -2.72
N VAL A 89 -15.60 -9.95 -2.41
CA VAL A 89 -15.24 -8.63 -2.95
C VAL A 89 -13.81 -8.24 -2.55
N GLN A 90 -13.30 -8.74 -1.43
CA GLN A 90 -11.93 -8.48 -0.99
C GLN A 90 -10.88 -9.08 -1.94
N LEU A 91 -11.23 -10.04 -2.81
CA LEU A 91 -10.32 -10.54 -3.84
C LEU A 91 -9.93 -9.46 -4.87
N PHE A 92 -10.73 -8.41 -5.02
CA PHE A 92 -10.32 -7.24 -5.84
C PHE A 92 -9.07 -6.54 -5.31
N GLN A 93 -8.68 -6.77 -4.06
CA GLN A 93 -7.40 -6.33 -3.52
C GLN A 93 -6.21 -6.88 -4.32
N LEU A 94 -6.33 -8.08 -4.92
CA LEU A 94 -5.28 -8.64 -5.78
C LEU A 94 -5.04 -7.80 -7.02
N VAL A 95 -6.12 -7.29 -7.63
CA VAL A 95 -6.04 -6.41 -8.81
C VAL A 95 -5.37 -5.08 -8.41
N ILE A 96 -5.81 -4.49 -7.29
CA ILE A 96 -5.23 -3.25 -6.76
C ILE A 96 -3.75 -3.46 -6.42
N GLY A 97 -3.42 -4.56 -5.73
CA GLY A 97 -2.06 -4.92 -5.36
C GLY A 97 -1.15 -5.17 -6.56
N PHE A 98 -1.68 -5.73 -7.65
CA PHE A 98 -0.97 -5.92 -8.90
C PHE A 98 -0.61 -4.56 -9.54
N PHE A 99 -1.58 -3.66 -9.71
CA PHE A 99 -1.31 -2.32 -10.25
C PHE A 99 -0.36 -1.53 -9.35
N PHE A 100 -0.50 -1.65 -8.03
CA PHE A 100 0.39 -0.99 -7.08
C PHE A 100 1.86 -1.42 -7.27
N GLY A 101 2.12 -2.71 -7.41
CA GLY A 101 3.48 -3.20 -7.65
C GLY A 101 4.05 -2.75 -9.00
N MET A 102 3.25 -2.80 -10.07
CA MET A 102 3.68 -2.27 -11.38
C MET A 102 4.00 -0.77 -11.32
N LEU A 103 3.20 0.01 -10.59
CA LEU A 103 3.42 1.44 -10.42
C LEU A 103 4.64 1.74 -9.53
N ILE A 104 4.99 0.86 -8.57
CA ILE A 104 6.27 0.96 -7.85
C ILE A 104 7.42 0.86 -8.83
N ASP A 105 7.45 -0.16 -9.69
CA ASP A 105 8.54 -0.34 -10.64
C ASP A 105 8.65 0.83 -11.61
N LEU A 106 7.52 1.32 -12.12
CA LEU A 106 7.49 2.52 -12.95
C LEU A 106 8.09 3.73 -12.22
N ASN A 107 7.68 3.97 -10.98
CA ASN A 107 8.18 5.10 -10.20
C ASN A 107 9.62 4.91 -9.75
N MET A 108 10.09 3.69 -9.55
CA MET A 108 11.52 3.40 -9.32
C MET A 108 12.38 3.84 -10.51
N VAL A 109 11.91 3.65 -11.75
CA VAL A 109 12.61 4.16 -12.95
C VAL A 109 12.53 5.68 -13.01
N LEU A 110 11.35 6.25 -12.80
CA LEU A 110 11.14 7.71 -12.89
C LEU A 110 11.89 8.51 -11.82
N THR A 111 12.23 7.89 -10.69
CA THR A 111 12.92 8.54 -9.56
C THR A 111 14.41 8.19 -9.48
N GLU A 112 14.99 7.60 -10.53
CA GLU A 112 16.40 7.18 -10.53
C GLU A 112 17.35 8.36 -10.27
N TRP A 113 17.03 9.54 -10.74
CA TRP A 113 17.76 10.79 -10.54
C TRP A 113 17.74 11.33 -9.10
N MET A 114 16.88 10.79 -8.20
CA MET A 114 16.74 11.28 -6.82
C MET A 114 17.83 10.77 -5.88
N VAL A 115 18.73 9.92 -6.35
CA VAL A 115 19.84 9.40 -5.53
C VAL A 115 20.85 10.50 -5.26
N SER A 116 21.20 10.73 -3.98
CA SER A 116 22.18 11.72 -3.56
C SER A 116 23.09 11.14 -2.47
N GLU A 117 24.35 11.60 -2.44
CA GLU A 117 25.27 11.28 -1.35
C GLU A 117 25.10 12.21 -0.13
N ASN A 118 24.36 13.30 -0.30
CA ASN A 118 24.15 14.29 0.75
C ASN A 118 23.00 13.85 1.68
N ILE A 119 23.33 13.62 2.95
CA ILE A 119 22.37 13.19 3.97
C ILE A 119 21.21 14.18 4.18
N LEU A 120 21.44 15.48 4.00
CA LEU A 120 20.37 16.48 4.11
C LEU A 120 19.38 16.39 2.96
N VAL A 121 19.89 16.16 1.74
CA VAL A 121 19.04 15.93 0.57
C VAL A 121 18.25 14.65 0.77
N ASN A 122 18.87 13.57 1.22
CA ASN A 122 18.22 12.31 1.52
C ASN A 122 17.13 12.45 2.58
N ALA A 123 17.36 13.25 3.63
CA ALA A 123 16.36 13.55 4.65
C ALA A 123 15.17 14.33 4.08
N LEU A 124 15.41 15.31 3.19
CA LEU A 124 14.34 16.05 2.52
C LEU A 124 13.54 15.14 1.57
N VAL A 125 14.22 14.28 0.82
CA VAL A 125 13.57 13.28 -0.06
C VAL A 125 12.72 12.32 0.78
N GLN A 126 13.21 11.86 1.93
CA GLN A 126 12.45 11.01 2.84
C GLN A 126 11.18 11.69 3.36
N ILE A 127 11.28 12.93 3.84
CA ILE A 127 10.13 13.70 4.33
C ILE A 127 9.12 13.93 3.21
N ALA A 128 9.59 14.36 2.04
CA ALA A 128 8.75 14.56 0.86
C ALA A 128 8.07 13.25 0.43
N GLY A 129 8.83 12.14 0.35
CA GLY A 129 8.32 10.81 0.03
C GLY A 129 7.22 10.36 0.98
N CYS A 130 7.46 10.46 2.30
CA CYS A 130 6.46 10.14 3.32
C CYS A 130 5.21 11.04 3.25
N THR A 131 5.38 12.32 2.90
CA THR A 131 4.28 13.27 2.75
C THR A 131 3.42 12.91 1.54
N ILE A 132 4.05 12.63 0.39
CA ILE A 132 3.38 12.21 -0.85
C ILE A 132 2.68 10.87 -0.66
N LEU A 133 3.33 9.91 0.01
CA LEU A 133 2.75 8.62 0.35
C LEU A 133 1.49 8.80 1.21
N GLY A 134 1.56 9.60 2.28
CA GLY A 134 0.43 9.87 3.15
C GLY A 134 -0.72 10.59 2.44
N PHE A 135 -0.41 11.50 1.51
CA PHE A 135 -1.40 12.15 0.67
C PHE A 135 -2.09 11.15 -0.27
N GLY A 136 -1.33 10.28 -0.93
CA GLY A 136 -1.87 9.23 -1.80
C GLY A 136 -2.78 8.25 -1.05
N ILE A 137 -2.39 7.82 0.17
CA ILE A 137 -3.22 6.97 1.04
C ILE A 137 -4.53 7.69 1.41
N ALA A 138 -4.46 8.99 1.74
CA ALA A 138 -5.67 9.75 2.07
C ALA A 138 -6.64 9.84 0.87
N MET A 139 -6.12 9.98 -0.35
CA MET A 139 -6.93 9.93 -1.58
C MET A 139 -7.53 8.54 -1.80
N GLU A 140 -6.74 7.47 -1.68
CA GLU A 140 -7.18 6.07 -1.85
C GLU A 140 -8.33 5.73 -0.90
N VAL A 141 -8.19 6.05 0.39
CA VAL A 141 -9.22 5.82 1.40
C VAL A 141 -10.53 6.53 1.04
N LYS A 142 -10.47 7.74 0.48
CA LYS A 142 -11.66 8.49 0.03
C LYS A 142 -12.31 7.91 -1.22
N CYS A 143 -11.55 7.27 -2.11
CA CYS A 143 -12.11 6.58 -3.28
C CYS A 143 -13.13 5.51 -2.89
N GLY A 144 -13.10 5.02 -1.64
CA GLY A 144 -14.13 4.13 -1.08
C GLY A 144 -14.26 2.80 -1.82
N SER A 145 -13.25 2.41 -2.58
CA SER A 145 -13.09 1.10 -3.20
C SER A 145 -12.61 0.08 -2.16
N VAL A 146 -12.23 -1.11 -2.63
CA VAL A 146 -11.59 -2.10 -1.78
C VAL A 146 -10.23 -1.57 -1.34
N THR A 147 -9.92 -1.69 -0.05
CA THR A 147 -8.65 -1.21 0.52
C THR A 147 -7.46 -2.03 0.03
N MET A 148 -6.27 -1.44 0.08
CA MET A 148 -5.01 -2.15 -0.21
C MET A 148 -4.84 -3.40 0.68
N PRO A 149 -4.21 -4.50 0.18
CA PRO A 149 -3.99 -5.71 0.96
C PRO A 149 -3.26 -5.48 2.28
N GLY A 150 -2.30 -4.56 2.32
CA GLY A 150 -1.55 -4.21 3.54
C GLY A 150 -2.40 -3.55 4.62
N GLU A 151 -3.48 -2.86 4.25
CA GLU A 151 -4.47 -2.33 5.19
C GLU A 151 -5.55 -3.36 5.50
N GLY A 152 -5.91 -4.15 4.51
CA GLY A 152 -6.88 -5.23 4.64
C GLY A 152 -6.53 -6.24 5.73
N ILE A 153 -5.23 -6.59 5.88
CA ILE A 153 -4.79 -7.48 6.97
C ILE A 153 -5.00 -6.83 8.35
N SER A 154 -4.78 -5.52 8.47
CA SER A 154 -5.02 -4.79 9.72
C SER A 154 -6.51 -4.73 10.06
N ILE A 155 -7.38 -4.58 9.05
CA ILE A 155 -8.84 -4.63 9.19
C ILE A 155 -9.28 -6.04 9.57
N ALA A 156 -8.71 -7.08 8.97
CA ALA A 156 -9.02 -8.47 9.32
C ALA A 156 -8.68 -8.77 10.79
N ILE A 157 -7.51 -8.32 11.26
CA ILE A 157 -7.12 -8.45 12.67
C ILE A 157 -8.08 -7.67 13.58
N GLN A 158 -8.45 -6.44 13.21
CA GLN A 158 -9.44 -5.65 13.95
C GLN A 158 -10.76 -6.42 14.12
N GLN A 159 -11.27 -7.01 13.04
CA GLN A 159 -12.56 -7.72 13.06
C GLN A 159 -12.54 -8.95 13.98
N VAL A 160 -11.41 -9.68 14.03
CA VAL A 160 -11.31 -10.91 14.85
C VAL A 160 -10.97 -10.60 16.30
N THR A 161 -10.13 -9.60 16.56
CA THR A 161 -9.63 -9.30 17.92
C THR A 161 -10.46 -8.25 18.66
N GLY A 162 -11.28 -7.46 17.93
CA GLY A 162 -11.98 -6.30 18.49
C GLY A 162 -11.07 -5.10 18.80
N TRP A 163 -9.79 -5.14 18.41
CA TRP A 163 -8.88 -4.03 18.65
C TRP A 163 -9.24 -2.83 17.76
N PRO A 164 -9.00 -1.58 18.23
CA PRO A 164 -9.15 -0.43 17.36
C PRO A 164 -8.14 -0.49 16.20
N PHE A 165 -8.54 -0.08 15.00
CA PHE A 165 -7.74 -0.14 13.78
C PHE A 165 -6.29 0.40 13.95
N PRO A 166 -6.04 1.56 14.60
CA PRO A 166 -4.68 2.05 14.79
C PRO A 166 -3.78 1.09 15.56
N LYS A 167 -4.34 0.38 16.56
CA LYS A 167 -3.60 -0.60 17.35
C LYS A 167 -3.27 -1.86 16.52
N ALA A 168 -4.20 -2.33 15.71
CA ALA A 168 -3.98 -3.45 14.79
C ALA A 168 -2.92 -3.07 13.74
N LYS A 169 -3.04 -1.89 13.10
CA LYS A 169 -2.12 -1.38 12.09
C LYS A 169 -0.68 -1.27 12.62
N ILE A 170 -0.49 -0.63 13.78
CA ILE A 170 0.85 -0.51 14.38
C ILE A 170 1.50 -1.87 14.61
N ARG A 171 0.74 -2.87 15.08
CA ARG A 171 1.29 -4.22 15.31
C ARG A 171 1.67 -4.92 14.02
N VAL A 172 0.86 -4.79 12.98
CA VAL A 172 1.18 -5.30 11.64
C VAL A 172 2.45 -4.62 11.13
N ASP A 173 2.53 -3.31 11.19
CA ASP A 173 3.69 -2.54 10.72
C ASP A 173 4.97 -2.92 11.47
N ILE A 174 4.91 -3.06 12.80
CA ILE A 174 6.05 -3.56 13.61
C ILE A 174 6.45 -4.98 13.17
N SER A 175 5.48 -5.88 12.96
CA SER A 175 5.79 -7.25 12.56
C SER A 175 6.46 -7.29 11.18
N LEU A 176 6.03 -6.45 10.22
CA LEU A 176 6.66 -6.35 8.91
C LEU A 176 8.11 -5.86 9.01
N VAL A 177 8.37 -4.84 9.82
CA VAL A 177 9.72 -4.32 10.06
C VAL A 177 10.61 -5.37 10.70
N VAL A 178 10.11 -6.08 11.73
CA VAL A 178 10.85 -7.17 12.39
C VAL A 178 11.18 -8.30 11.40
N ILE A 179 10.20 -8.73 10.60
CA ILE A 179 10.41 -9.75 9.56
C ILE A 179 11.46 -9.26 8.55
N ALA A 180 11.39 -8.01 8.11
CA ALA A 180 12.36 -7.44 7.16
C ALA A 180 13.78 -7.42 7.74
N VAL A 181 13.95 -7.08 9.03
CA VAL A 181 15.25 -7.11 9.72
C VAL A 181 15.78 -8.55 9.78
N VAL A 182 14.95 -9.50 10.19
CA VAL A 182 15.34 -10.92 10.26
C VAL A 182 15.76 -11.43 8.88
N LEU A 183 14.96 -11.15 7.85
CA LEU A 183 15.28 -11.52 6.47
C LEU A 183 16.57 -10.84 5.98
N SER A 184 16.82 -9.58 6.34
CA SER A 184 18.06 -8.89 6.01
C SER A 184 19.29 -9.60 6.57
N PHE A 185 19.23 -10.03 7.85
CA PHE A 185 20.31 -10.82 8.44
C PHE A 185 20.46 -12.19 7.80
N MET A 186 19.37 -12.89 7.53
CA MET A 186 19.39 -14.24 6.98
C MET A 186 19.89 -14.29 5.52
N LEU A 187 19.46 -13.32 4.70
CA LEU A 187 19.71 -13.34 3.25
C LEU A 187 20.88 -12.47 2.82
N LEU A 188 21.09 -11.31 3.47
CA LEU A 188 22.12 -10.35 3.12
C LEU A 188 23.32 -10.40 4.09
N GLY A 189 23.26 -11.24 5.13
CA GLY A 189 24.31 -11.41 6.12
C GLY A 189 24.55 -10.20 7.02
N SER A 190 23.79 -9.12 6.86
CA SER A 190 23.96 -7.88 7.62
C SER A 190 22.67 -7.06 7.65
N TRP A 191 22.59 -6.16 8.60
CA TRP A 191 21.52 -5.15 8.62
C TRP A 191 21.81 -4.09 7.57
N LYS A 192 20.85 -3.86 6.69
CA LYS A 192 20.91 -2.83 5.65
C LYS A 192 20.09 -1.60 6.08
N TRP A 193 20.80 -0.55 6.52
CA TRP A 193 20.18 0.71 6.97
C TRP A 193 19.38 1.42 5.88
N GLU A 194 19.77 1.26 4.63
CA GLU A 194 19.07 1.77 3.47
C GLU A 194 17.69 1.15 3.25
N ILE A 195 17.46 -0.05 3.80
CA ILE A 195 16.18 -0.77 3.68
C ILE A 195 15.34 -0.54 4.93
N VAL A 196 15.91 -0.83 6.11
CA VAL A 196 15.26 -0.66 7.41
C VAL A 196 16.13 0.25 8.26
N GLY A 197 15.87 1.54 8.20
CA GLY A 197 16.65 2.57 8.89
C GLY A 197 15.78 3.52 9.71
N ILE A 198 16.40 4.64 10.09
CA ILE A 198 15.71 5.73 10.83
C ILE A 198 14.53 6.25 10.00
N GLY A 199 14.67 6.32 8.66
CA GLY A 199 13.61 6.73 7.74
C GLY A 199 12.39 5.80 7.79
N THR A 200 12.57 4.49 8.00
CA THR A 200 11.45 3.53 8.16
C THR A 200 10.68 3.80 9.45
N LEU A 201 11.39 4.04 10.58
CA LEU A 201 10.75 4.36 11.85
C LEU A 201 10.02 5.71 11.78
N PHE A 202 10.64 6.69 11.11
CA PHE A 202 10.02 7.98 10.84
C PHE A 202 8.76 7.81 9.98
N ALA A 203 8.82 7.04 8.89
CA ALA A 203 7.69 6.78 8.01
C ALA A 203 6.51 6.12 8.75
N MET A 204 6.79 5.16 9.66
CA MET A 204 5.78 4.46 10.45
C MET A 204 4.89 5.43 11.24
N VAL A 205 5.47 6.50 11.79
CA VAL A 205 4.72 7.50 12.57
C VAL A 205 4.21 8.63 11.69
N TYR A 206 5.09 9.18 10.85
CA TYR A 206 4.83 10.40 10.09
C TYR A 206 3.75 10.20 9.01
N VAL A 207 3.76 9.07 8.31
CA VAL A 207 2.73 8.77 7.28
C VAL A 207 1.34 8.74 7.91
N GLY A 208 1.19 8.13 9.09
CA GLY A 208 -0.10 8.10 9.79
C GLY A 208 -0.60 9.50 10.20
N VAL A 209 0.30 10.38 10.63
CA VAL A 209 -0.03 11.79 10.94
C VAL A 209 -0.44 12.54 9.67
N THR A 210 0.31 12.35 8.60
CA THR A 210 0.10 12.99 7.29
C THR A 210 -1.26 12.58 6.68
N VAL A 211 -1.59 11.29 6.70
CA VAL A 211 -2.90 10.78 6.27
C VAL A 211 -4.03 11.46 7.04
N ARG A 212 -3.91 11.56 8.37
CA ARG A 212 -4.92 12.22 9.21
C ARG A 212 -5.08 13.69 8.88
N LEU A 213 -3.96 14.39 8.63
CA LEU A 213 -3.95 15.80 8.27
C LEU A 213 -4.63 16.02 6.91
N PHE A 214 -4.24 15.26 5.89
CA PHE A 214 -4.81 15.42 4.55
C PHE A 214 -6.27 15.02 4.48
N ASN A 215 -6.72 14.00 5.21
CA ASN A 215 -8.14 13.61 5.25
C ASN A 215 -9.07 14.77 5.63
N LYS A 216 -8.60 15.72 6.45
CA LYS A 216 -9.35 16.91 6.81
C LYS A 216 -9.46 17.93 5.69
N HIS A 217 -8.48 18.00 4.79
CA HIS A 217 -8.35 19.01 3.74
C HIS A 217 -8.78 18.52 2.34
N LEU A 218 -9.10 17.23 2.18
CA LEU A 218 -9.47 16.62 0.91
C LEU A 218 -10.96 16.77 0.54
N ALA A 219 -11.67 17.80 1.07
CA ALA A 219 -13.06 18.08 0.70
C ALA A 219 -13.25 18.37 -0.81
N TRP A 220 -12.22 18.90 -1.47
CA TRP A 220 -12.22 19.13 -2.93
C TRP A 220 -12.18 17.78 -3.70
N PHE A 221 -11.44 16.80 -3.20
CA PHE A 221 -11.36 15.47 -3.80
C PHE A 221 -12.69 14.72 -3.63
N ASP A 222 -13.38 14.88 -2.49
CA ASP A 222 -14.74 14.36 -2.29
C ASP A 222 -15.70 14.91 -3.34
N ARG A 223 -15.60 16.19 -3.71
CA ARG A 223 -16.40 16.78 -4.80
C ARG A 223 -16.08 16.18 -6.17
N LEU A 224 -14.82 15.83 -6.41
CA LEU A 224 -14.36 15.18 -7.64
C LEU A 224 -14.91 13.74 -7.74
N LEU A 225 -15.00 13.03 -6.61
CA LEU A 225 -15.58 11.69 -6.49
C LEU A 225 -17.11 11.71 -6.60
N HIS A 226 -17.77 12.80 -6.17
CA HIS A 226 -19.22 12.93 -6.09
C HIS A 226 -19.88 13.23 -7.43
N TYR A 227 -19.23 12.86 -8.54
CA TYR A 227 -19.93 12.94 -9.82
C TYR A 227 -21.25 12.15 -9.81
N ARG A 228 -21.45 11.18 -8.87
CA ARG A 228 -22.74 10.65 -8.35
C ARG A 228 -22.56 9.60 -7.23
N PRO A 229 -23.41 9.55 -6.22
CA PRO A 229 -23.25 8.66 -5.04
C PRO A 229 -23.68 7.20 -5.25
N GLY A 230 -23.90 6.76 -6.51
CA GLY A 230 -24.45 5.42 -6.82
C GLY A 230 -23.45 4.26 -6.70
N CYS A 231 -22.18 4.48 -6.96
CA CYS A 231 -21.23 3.40 -7.22
C CYS A 231 -20.91 2.55 -5.98
N ARG A 232 -20.74 3.15 -4.81
CA ARG A 232 -20.48 2.41 -3.56
C ARG A 232 -21.64 1.47 -3.21
N ARG A 233 -22.89 1.95 -3.37
CA ARG A 233 -24.08 1.12 -3.21
C ARG A 233 -24.14 0.00 -4.24
N TYR A 234 -23.66 0.24 -5.45
CA TYR A 234 -23.72 -0.71 -6.54
C TYR A 234 -22.72 -1.86 -6.38
N VAL A 235 -21.44 -1.56 -6.06
CA VAL A 235 -20.41 -2.60 -5.82
C VAL A 235 -20.78 -3.46 -4.61
N TYR A 236 -21.20 -2.84 -3.50
CA TYR A 236 -21.68 -3.60 -2.33
C TYR A 236 -23.04 -4.26 -2.57
N GLY A 237 -23.89 -3.69 -3.43
CA GLY A 237 -25.15 -4.28 -3.87
C GLY A 237 -24.95 -5.51 -4.75
N LEU A 238 -24.02 -5.45 -5.70
CA LEU A 238 -23.64 -6.57 -6.56
C LEU A 238 -23.03 -7.72 -5.73
N ALA A 239 -22.15 -7.38 -4.79
CA ALA A 239 -21.57 -8.37 -3.87
C ALA A 239 -22.62 -9.06 -3.00
N ARG A 240 -23.62 -8.31 -2.47
CA ARG A 240 -24.76 -8.89 -1.76
C ARG A 240 -25.68 -9.71 -2.65
N TYR A 241 -25.86 -9.29 -3.90
CA TYR A 241 -26.67 -10.02 -4.86
C TYR A 241 -26.04 -11.37 -5.21
N ILE A 242 -24.73 -11.39 -5.49
CA ILE A 242 -23.97 -12.63 -5.74
C ILE A 242 -24.01 -13.55 -4.52
N ARG A 243 -23.84 -13.00 -3.30
CA ARG A 243 -23.91 -13.78 -2.06
C ARG A 243 -25.31 -14.38 -1.76
N ARG A 244 -26.38 -13.79 -2.29
CA ARG A 244 -27.75 -14.34 -2.14
C ARG A 244 -28.10 -15.40 -3.17
N GLN A 245 -27.33 -15.48 -4.26
CA GLN A 245 -27.51 -16.46 -5.32
C GLN A 245 -26.64 -17.72 -5.11
N MET A 246 -25.63 -17.64 -4.22
CA MET A 246 -24.82 -18.77 -3.74
C MET A 246 -25.38 -19.31 -2.41
#